data_9905e7ee337073beb5a3aed5f6db5c2c
#
_entry.id   9905e7ee337073beb5a3aed5f6db5c2c
#
_cell.length_a   1.000
_cell.length_b   1.000
_cell.length_c   1.000
_cell.angle_alpha   90.00
_cell.angle_beta   90.00
_cell.angle_gamma   90.00
#
_symmetry.space_group_name_H-M   'P 1'
#
loop_
_entity.id
_entity.type
_entity.pdbx_description
1 polymer ?
#
loop_
_entity_poly.entity_id
_entity_poly.type
_entity_poly.pdbx_seq_one_letter_code
_entity_poly.pdbx_strand_id
1 'polypeptide(L)'
;VTLPDPAGPARRFAAVVASAPEQAPPGIDAGEFALALLEDTYEVVAGLEAVHPALVLGPAAPPDAETITWPGTPVVHASTPAGAFAALHALGATAAALVAPDAPDLPPLMIGKLFRALGSAPAAACQATNAGRSGRTGPDAGTGLVALAARLPLDGWLATALDRVTLDTPDALARLRAAAPRPGLVPQGPGWHRLRAPEDVRLLDPGLEGWETTRALLAGRPLR
;
A
#
# COMPACT_ATOMS: atom_id res chain seq x y z
N VAL A 1 -28.91 15.08 -29.23
CA VAL A 1 -27.54 14.69 -28.88
C VAL A 1 -27.48 14.65 -27.39
N THR A 2 -27.62 13.47 -26.78
CA THR A 2 -27.48 13.25 -25.33
C THR A 2 -25.99 13.30 -25.04
N LEU A 3 -25.53 14.33 -24.35
CA LEU A 3 -24.18 14.37 -23.80
C LEU A 3 -24.02 13.17 -22.85
N PRO A 4 -22.92 12.39 -22.93
CA PRO A 4 -22.67 11.32 -21.98
C PRO A 4 -22.62 11.92 -20.58
N ASP A 5 -23.33 11.31 -19.64
CA ASP A 5 -23.31 11.65 -18.22
C ASP A 5 -21.84 11.49 -17.72
N PRO A 6 -21.14 12.56 -17.32
CA PRO A 6 -19.74 12.50 -16.92
C PRO A 6 -19.51 11.87 -15.54
N ALA A 7 -20.54 11.39 -14.89
CA ALA A 7 -20.49 10.85 -13.53
C ALA A 7 -21.01 9.40 -13.46
N GLY A 8 -20.36 8.49 -14.14
CA GLY A 8 -20.41 7.10 -13.72
C GLY A 8 -19.93 7.01 -12.25
N PRO A 9 -20.41 6.03 -11.44
CA PRO A 9 -20.00 5.90 -10.06
C PRO A 9 -18.48 5.89 -9.94
N ALA A 10 -17.94 6.70 -9.01
CA ALA A 10 -16.51 6.82 -8.78
C ALA A 10 -15.88 5.44 -8.56
N ARG A 11 -15.11 4.95 -9.53
CA ARG A 11 -14.50 3.63 -9.47
C ARG A 11 -13.19 3.71 -8.71
N ARG A 12 -13.17 3.14 -7.50
CA ARG A 12 -12.02 3.14 -6.61
C ARG A 12 -11.30 1.81 -6.68
N PHE A 13 -9.96 1.86 -6.74
CA PHE A 13 -9.11 0.69 -6.62
C PHE A 13 -8.20 0.81 -5.40
N ALA A 14 -7.97 -0.29 -4.71
CA ALA A 14 -6.85 -0.42 -3.79
C ALA A 14 -5.96 -1.56 -4.27
N ALA A 15 -4.67 -1.28 -4.44
CA ALA A 15 -3.72 -2.23 -4.96
C ALA A 15 -2.59 -2.46 -3.98
N VAL A 16 -2.30 -3.70 -3.66
CA VAL A 16 -1.09 -4.05 -2.91
C VAL A 16 0.09 -4.06 -3.88
N VAL A 17 1.19 -3.41 -3.49
CA VAL A 17 2.41 -3.37 -4.30
C VAL A 17 3.31 -4.51 -3.85
N ALA A 18 3.36 -5.59 -4.62
CA ALA A 18 4.15 -6.77 -4.30
C ALA A 18 5.65 -6.42 -4.27
N SER A 19 6.26 -6.63 -3.11
CA SER A 19 7.70 -6.57 -2.90
C SER A 19 8.07 -7.51 -1.76
N ALA A 20 9.31 -8.01 -1.75
CA ALA A 20 9.79 -8.84 -0.67
C ALA A 20 10.35 -7.98 0.48
N PRO A 21 10.17 -8.37 1.74
CA PRO A 21 10.89 -7.78 2.87
C PRO A 21 12.38 -8.09 2.74
N GLU A 22 13.21 -7.22 3.31
CA GLU A 22 14.67 -7.42 3.27
C GLU A 22 15.12 -8.65 4.08
N GLN A 23 14.38 -8.99 5.13
CA GLN A 23 14.73 -10.09 6.04
C GLN A 23 13.47 -10.75 6.61
N ALA A 24 13.51 -12.07 6.77
CA ALA A 24 12.53 -12.85 7.50
C ALA A 24 12.99 -13.14 8.94
N PRO A 25 12.06 -13.48 9.85
CA PRO A 25 12.40 -13.98 11.19
C PRO A 25 13.26 -15.24 11.11
N PRO A 26 14.16 -15.47 12.12
CA PRO A 26 15.01 -16.66 12.14
C PRO A 26 14.20 -17.95 12.04
N GLY A 27 14.62 -18.84 11.14
CA GLY A 27 13.97 -20.14 10.92
C GLY A 27 12.78 -20.13 9.99
N ILE A 28 12.43 -18.98 9.41
CA ILE A 28 11.37 -18.83 8.41
C ILE A 28 12.00 -18.52 7.06
N ASP A 29 11.54 -19.19 6.00
CA ASP A 29 11.95 -18.88 4.63
C ASP A 29 11.50 -17.47 4.23
N ALA A 30 12.39 -16.72 3.58
CA ALA A 30 12.11 -15.32 3.23
C ALA A 30 11.03 -15.18 2.16
N GLY A 31 10.95 -16.13 1.22
CA GLY A 31 9.93 -16.17 0.18
C GLY A 31 8.56 -16.50 0.75
N GLU A 32 8.47 -17.50 1.62
CA GLU A 32 7.23 -17.87 2.32
C GLU A 32 6.74 -16.70 3.19
N PHE A 33 7.66 -16.03 3.90
CA PHE A 33 7.31 -14.87 4.72
C PHE A 33 6.79 -13.70 3.87
N ALA A 34 7.44 -13.43 2.73
CA ALA A 34 7.00 -12.40 1.80
C ALA A 34 5.60 -12.66 1.26
N LEU A 35 5.32 -13.91 0.88
CA LEU A 35 4.01 -14.31 0.36
C LEU A 35 2.93 -14.25 1.45
N ALA A 36 3.23 -14.68 2.68
CA ALA A 36 2.30 -14.61 3.79
C ALA A 36 1.88 -13.16 4.12
N LEU A 37 2.86 -12.25 4.19
CA LEU A 37 2.58 -10.83 4.41
C LEU A 37 1.74 -10.22 3.27
N LEU A 38 2.09 -10.56 2.03
CA LEU A 38 1.40 -10.09 0.84
C LEU A 38 -0.05 -10.59 0.80
N GLU A 39 -0.28 -11.88 1.11
CA GLU A 39 -1.60 -12.50 1.15
C GLU A 39 -2.50 -11.81 2.18
N ASP A 40 -2.05 -11.73 3.43
CA ASP A 40 -2.83 -11.09 4.50
C ASP A 40 -3.12 -9.62 4.19
N THR A 41 -2.14 -8.85 3.67
CA THR A 41 -2.36 -7.46 3.26
C THR A 41 -3.34 -7.38 2.08
N TYR A 42 -3.28 -8.31 1.13
CA TYR A 42 -4.21 -8.38 0.02
C TYR A 42 -5.63 -8.67 0.52
N GLU A 43 -5.82 -9.56 1.48
CA GLU A 43 -7.13 -9.86 2.07
C GLU A 43 -7.75 -8.62 2.73
N VAL A 44 -6.96 -7.80 3.42
CA VAL A 44 -7.44 -6.50 3.93
C VAL A 44 -7.99 -5.63 2.81
N VAL A 45 -7.28 -5.57 1.68
CA VAL A 45 -7.71 -4.76 0.53
C VAL A 45 -8.92 -5.36 -0.17
N ALA A 46 -8.95 -6.69 -0.32
CA ALA A 46 -10.05 -7.40 -0.97
C ALA A 46 -11.35 -7.36 -0.16
N GLY A 47 -11.25 -7.24 1.16
CA GLY A 47 -12.41 -7.07 2.06
C GLY A 47 -13.00 -5.66 2.09
N LEU A 48 -12.46 -4.68 1.37
CA LEU A 48 -12.97 -3.30 1.37
C LEU A 48 -14.27 -3.19 0.57
N GLU A 49 -15.32 -2.67 1.19
CA GLU A 49 -16.56 -2.36 0.50
C GLU A 49 -16.40 -1.21 -0.52
N ALA A 50 -17.04 -1.35 -1.67
CA ALA A 50 -17.05 -0.35 -2.76
C ALA A 50 -15.65 0.06 -3.27
N VAL A 51 -14.67 -0.83 -3.13
CA VAL A 51 -13.30 -0.70 -3.64
C VAL A 51 -12.95 -1.97 -4.39
N HIS A 52 -12.37 -1.85 -5.58
CA HIS A 52 -11.89 -3.00 -6.35
C HIS A 52 -10.47 -3.34 -5.91
N PRO A 53 -10.18 -4.58 -5.47
CA PRO A 53 -8.82 -5.00 -5.19
C PRO A 53 -8.01 -5.10 -6.48
N ALA A 54 -6.71 -4.90 -6.36
CA ALA A 54 -5.74 -5.14 -7.43
C ALA A 54 -4.38 -5.54 -6.85
N LEU A 55 -3.52 -6.11 -7.68
CA LEU A 55 -2.13 -6.39 -7.36
C LEU A 55 -1.23 -5.63 -8.31
N VAL A 56 -0.18 -5.00 -7.80
CA VAL A 56 0.88 -4.36 -8.58
C VAL A 56 2.15 -5.19 -8.45
N LEU A 57 2.64 -5.72 -9.56
CA LEU A 57 3.91 -6.44 -9.60
C LEU A 57 5.02 -5.48 -10.03
N GLY A 58 5.94 -5.23 -9.11
CA GLY A 58 7.18 -4.51 -9.37
C GLY A 58 8.34 -5.45 -9.73
N PRO A 59 9.54 -4.89 -10.00
CA PRO A 59 10.73 -5.69 -10.31
C PRO A 59 11.19 -6.61 -9.16
N ALA A 60 10.80 -6.28 -7.93
CA ALA A 60 11.15 -7.03 -6.72
C ALA A 60 9.95 -7.84 -6.19
N ALA A 61 8.94 -8.12 -7.00
CA ALA A 61 7.83 -8.95 -6.59
C ALA A 61 8.30 -10.39 -6.31
N PRO A 62 7.80 -11.03 -5.23
CA PRO A 62 8.10 -12.42 -4.98
C PRO A 62 7.66 -13.31 -6.15
N PRO A 63 8.35 -14.41 -6.43
CA PRO A 63 7.80 -15.46 -7.27
C PRO A 63 6.40 -15.87 -6.77
N ASP A 64 5.53 -16.22 -7.70
CA ASP A 64 4.16 -16.67 -7.39
C ASP A 64 3.25 -15.66 -6.68
N ALA A 65 3.65 -14.37 -6.61
CA ALA A 65 2.85 -13.31 -5.99
C ALA A 65 1.41 -13.20 -6.55
N GLU A 66 1.20 -13.59 -7.80
CA GLU A 66 -0.13 -13.58 -8.43
C GLU A 66 -1.07 -14.65 -7.82
N THR A 67 -0.53 -15.73 -7.27
CA THR A 67 -1.32 -16.87 -6.78
C THR A 67 -2.17 -16.54 -5.56
N ILE A 68 -1.81 -15.47 -4.82
CA ILE A 68 -2.56 -15.03 -3.63
C ILE A 68 -3.86 -14.29 -3.99
N THR A 69 -4.04 -13.91 -5.26
CA THR A 69 -5.19 -13.09 -5.64
C THR A 69 -6.45 -13.90 -5.89
N TRP A 70 -7.59 -13.31 -5.57
CA TRP A 70 -8.88 -13.94 -5.90
C TRP A 70 -9.12 -13.94 -7.41
N PRO A 71 -9.88 -14.92 -7.93
CA PRO A 71 -10.22 -15.00 -9.34
C PRO A 71 -10.82 -13.68 -9.87
N GLY A 72 -10.27 -13.18 -10.96
CA GLY A 72 -10.73 -11.92 -11.59
C GLY A 72 -10.12 -10.65 -11.01
N THR A 73 -9.24 -10.74 -10.02
CA THR A 73 -8.47 -9.58 -9.54
C THR A 73 -7.51 -9.09 -10.61
N PRO A 74 -7.53 -7.81 -10.99
CA PRO A 74 -6.55 -7.25 -11.91
C PRO A 74 -5.14 -7.30 -11.35
N VAL A 75 -4.20 -7.83 -12.14
CA VAL A 75 -2.77 -7.77 -11.87
C VAL A 75 -2.14 -6.82 -12.89
N VAL A 76 -1.41 -5.83 -12.41
CA VAL A 76 -0.73 -4.84 -13.25
C VAL A 76 0.76 -4.83 -12.99
N HIS A 77 1.56 -4.58 -14.02
CA HIS A 77 3.02 -4.50 -13.91
C HIS A 77 3.46 -3.04 -13.92
N ALA A 78 4.23 -2.62 -12.93
CA ALA A 78 4.75 -1.27 -12.85
C ALA A 78 6.06 -1.20 -12.05
N SER A 79 7.01 -0.40 -12.52
CA SER A 79 8.29 -0.16 -11.85
C SER A 79 8.26 1.06 -10.93
N THR A 80 7.25 1.93 -11.07
CA THR A 80 7.08 3.14 -10.29
C THR A 80 5.64 3.30 -9.81
N PRO A 81 5.38 4.00 -8.71
CA PRO A 81 4.02 4.33 -8.29
C PRO A 81 3.24 5.11 -9.35
N ALA A 82 3.90 6.01 -10.11
CA ALA A 82 3.25 6.72 -11.21
C ALA A 82 2.74 5.75 -12.28
N GLY A 83 3.56 4.77 -12.67
CA GLY A 83 3.17 3.71 -13.61
C GLY A 83 2.03 2.85 -13.09
N ALA A 84 2.06 2.49 -11.79
CA ALA A 84 0.98 1.74 -11.16
C ALA A 84 -0.36 2.50 -11.20
N PHE A 85 -0.36 3.77 -10.84
CA PHE A 85 -1.57 4.61 -10.93
C PHE A 85 -2.06 4.76 -12.38
N ALA A 86 -1.16 4.92 -13.35
CA ALA A 86 -1.52 4.99 -14.76
C ALA A 86 -2.18 3.68 -15.24
N ALA A 87 -1.64 2.52 -14.86
CA ALA A 87 -2.22 1.22 -15.19
C ALA A 87 -3.61 1.05 -14.56
N LEU A 88 -3.79 1.42 -13.29
CA LEU A 88 -5.10 1.39 -12.63
C LEU A 88 -6.10 2.36 -13.28
N HIS A 89 -5.63 3.54 -13.72
CA HIS A 89 -6.47 4.47 -14.47
C HIS A 89 -6.94 3.87 -15.81
N ALA A 90 -6.07 3.17 -16.52
CA ALA A 90 -6.42 2.46 -17.76
C ALA A 90 -7.50 1.37 -17.54
N LEU A 91 -7.61 0.82 -16.32
CA LEU A 91 -8.70 -0.08 -15.91
C LEU A 91 -9.98 0.67 -15.51
N GLY A 92 -10.01 2.00 -15.65
CA GLY A 92 -11.17 2.85 -15.35
C GLY A 92 -11.22 3.37 -13.92
N ALA A 93 -10.12 3.31 -13.16
CA ALA A 93 -10.06 3.92 -11.84
C ALA A 93 -10.15 5.45 -11.94
N THR A 94 -10.99 6.07 -11.11
CA THR A 94 -11.05 7.52 -10.90
C THR A 94 -10.29 7.95 -9.65
N ALA A 95 -10.03 6.99 -8.76
CA ALA A 95 -9.16 7.13 -7.60
C ALA A 95 -8.55 5.77 -7.25
N ALA A 96 -7.32 5.75 -6.79
CA ALA A 96 -6.69 4.52 -6.34
C ALA A 96 -5.83 4.73 -5.09
N ALA A 97 -5.61 3.65 -4.34
CA ALA A 97 -4.65 3.57 -3.26
C ALA A 97 -3.62 2.47 -3.56
N LEU A 98 -2.35 2.76 -3.35
CA LEU A 98 -1.26 1.78 -3.31
C LEU A 98 -0.96 1.48 -1.85
N VAL A 99 -0.88 0.20 -1.51
CA VAL A 99 -0.67 -0.30 -0.14
C VAL A 99 0.62 -1.10 -0.12
N ALA A 100 1.43 -0.91 0.90
CA ALA A 100 2.66 -1.68 1.10
C ALA A 100 2.30 -3.13 1.49
N PRO A 101 3.06 -4.15 1.03
CA PRO A 101 2.70 -5.56 1.20
C PRO A 101 3.00 -6.11 2.59
N ASP A 102 3.69 -5.35 3.42
CA ASP A 102 4.26 -5.77 4.71
C ASP A 102 3.54 -5.12 5.90
N ALA A 103 2.22 -4.90 5.75
CA ALA A 103 1.32 -4.41 6.80
C ALA A 103 0.09 -5.33 6.92
N PRO A 104 0.27 -6.61 7.31
CA PRO A 104 -0.76 -7.64 7.24
C PRO A 104 -1.96 -7.38 8.18
N ASP A 105 -1.76 -6.62 9.23
CA ASP A 105 -2.78 -6.23 10.21
C ASP A 105 -3.27 -4.78 10.02
N LEU A 106 -3.10 -4.22 8.81
CA LEU A 106 -3.52 -2.85 8.49
C LEU A 106 -5.04 -2.68 8.67
N PRO A 107 -5.51 -1.79 9.55
CA PRO A 107 -6.95 -1.57 9.69
C PRO A 107 -7.58 -1.04 8.39
N PRO A 108 -8.64 -1.69 7.86
CA PRO A 108 -9.34 -1.27 6.63
C PRO A 108 -9.77 0.21 6.64
N LEU A 109 -10.12 0.72 7.81
CA LEU A 109 -10.50 2.12 8.02
C LEU A 109 -9.43 3.12 7.57
N MET A 110 -8.15 2.74 7.58
CA MET A 110 -7.06 3.63 7.17
C MET A 110 -7.12 3.91 5.67
N ILE A 111 -7.39 2.89 4.86
CA ILE A 111 -7.58 3.04 3.41
C ILE A 111 -8.84 3.88 3.15
N GLY A 112 -9.92 3.63 3.89
CA GLY A 112 -11.14 4.44 3.82
C GLY A 112 -10.91 5.93 4.13
N LYS A 113 -10.05 6.24 5.13
CA LYS A 113 -9.67 7.63 5.45
C LYS A 113 -8.87 8.28 4.34
N LEU A 114 -7.98 7.54 3.65
CA LEU A 114 -7.26 8.06 2.49
C LEU A 114 -8.23 8.43 1.36
N PHE A 115 -9.15 7.55 1.00
CA PHE A 115 -10.15 7.86 -0.02
C PHE A 115 -11.03 9.05 0.35
N ARG A 116 -11.38 9.20 1.64
CA ARG A 116 -12.12 10.37 2.13
C ARG A 116 -11.31 11.66 1.95
N ALA A 117 -10.01 11.64 2.23
CA ALA A 117 -9.13 12.80 2.07
C ALA A 117 -9.02 13.27 0.61
N LEU A 118 -9.20 12.36 -0.37
CA LEU A 118 -9.25 12.70 -1.79
C LEU A 118 -10.46 13.58 -2.16
N GLY A 119 -11.45 13.72 -1.31
CA GLY A 119 -12.54 14.69 -1.51
C GLY A 119 -12.05 16.15 -1.58
N SER A 120 -10.93 16.48 -0.92
CA SER A 120 -10.39 17.83 -0.83
C SER A 120 -8.94 17.98 -1.32
N ALA A 121 -8.25 16.86 -1.61
CA ALA A 121 -6.84 16.85 -2.02
C ALA A 121 -6.62 15.88 -3.19
N PRO A 122 -5.64 16.12 -4.08
CA PRO A 122 -5.32 15.20 -5.18
C PRO A 122 -4.64 13.91 -4.73
N ALA A 123 -3.96 13.94 -3.58
CA ALA A 123 -3.32 12.76 -2.99
C ALA A 123 -3.43 12.79 -1.47
N ALA A 124 -3.29 11.63 -0.82
CA ALA A 124 -3.21 11.49 0.63
C ALA A 124 -2.31 10.29 0.98
N ALA A 125 -1.56 10.35 2.07
CA ALA A 125 -0.62 9.30 2.43
C ALA A 125 -0.67 8.94 3.93
N CYS A 126 -0.45 7.66 4.24
CA CYS A 126 -0.22 7.14 5.57
C CYS A 126 1.26 6.80 5.72
N GLN A 127 1.93 7.43 6.70
CA GLN A 127 3.34 7.10 6.99
C GLN A 127 3.47 5.76 7.72
N ALA A 128 4.56 5.08 7.45
CA ALA A 128 4.98 3.96 8.28
C ALA A 128 5.49 4.49 9.64
N THR A 129 5.04 3.88 10.74
CA THR A 129 5.39 4.28 12.10
C THR A 129 6.02 3.08 12.83
N ASN A 130 7.28 2.79 12.57
CA ASN A 130 8.01 1.79 13.34
C ASN A 130 8.65 2.48 14.57
N ALA A 131 7.85 2.69 15.58
CA ALA A 131 8.32 3.28 16.82
C ALA A 131 9.38 2.36 17.49
N GLY A 132 10.63 2.79 17.52
CA GLY A 132 11.71 2.16 18.27
C GLY A 132 12.92 1.66 17.49
N ARG A 133 12.95 1.78 16.18
CA ARG A 133 14.02 1.22 15.32
C ARG A 133 15.31 2.02 15.22
N SER A 134 15.32 3.23 15.62
CA SER A 134 16.55 4.03 15.78
C SER A 134 16.32 5.00 16.91
N GLY A 135 17.31 5.24 17.76
CA GLY A 135 17.28 6.30 18.77
C GLY A 135 17.13 7.73 18.18
N ARG A 136 16.51 7.83 17.01
CA ARG A 136 16.09 9.04 16.30
C ARG A 136 14.63 9.28 16.64
N THR A 137 14.42 9.98 17.72
CA THR A 137 13.15 10.59 18.09
C THR A 137 12.87 11.77 17.17
N GLY A 138 11.96 11.61 16.22
CA GLY A 138 11.47 12.69 15.37
C GLY A 138 10.32 12.18 14.49
N PRO A 139 9.33 13.02 14.15
CA PRO A 139 8.21 12.64 13.29
C PRO A 139 8.62 12.25 11.84
N ASP A 140 9.91 12.41 11.51
CA ASP A 140 10.46 12.23 10.16
C ASP A 140 11.50 11.10 10.05
N ALA A 141 11.52 10.15 10.97
CA ALA A 141 12.52 9.08 10.97
C ALA A 141 12.25 8.03 9.88
N GLY A 142 12.47 8.42 8.62
CA GLY A 142 12.86 7.60 7.47
C GLY A 142 12.11 6.28 7.16
N THR A 143 10.86 6.15 7.53
CA THR A 143 10.16 4.85 7.50
C THR A 143 9.34 4.58 6.24
N GLY A 144 9.25 5.51 5.29
CA GLY A 144 8.43 5.37 4.08
C GLY A 144 6.93 5.52 4.33
N LEU A 145 6.12 4.97 3.44
CA LEU A 145 4.65 5.00 3.49
C LEU A 145 4.10 3.59 3.66
N VAL A 146 3.02 3.45 4.42
CA VAL A 146 2.24 2.23 4.44
C VAL A 146 1.18 2.23 3.33
N ALA A 147 0.65 3.41 3.01
CA ALA A 147 -0.29 3.56 1.90
C ALA A 147 -0.25 4.98 1.31
N LEU A 148 -0.55 5.07 0.01
CA LEU A 148 -0.64 6.31 -0.75
C LEU A 148 -1.87 6.24 -1.66
N ALA A 149 -2.80 7.20 -1.53
CA ALA A 149 -3.93 7.30 -2.44
C ALA A 149 -3.85 8.55 -3.30
N ALA A 150 -4.40 8.47 -4.53
CA ALA A 150 -4.46 9.59 -5.45
C ALA A 150 -5.77 9.59 -6.27
N ARG A 151 -6.22 10.79 -6.66
CA ARG A 151 -7.20 10.96 -7.74
C ARG A 151 -6.55 10.68 -9.09
N LEU A 152 -7.33 10.14 -10.02
CA LEU A 152 -6.83 9.78 -11.35
C LEU A 152 -7.64 10.49 -12.45
N PRO A 153 -6.97 10.89 -13.54
CA PRO A 153 -5.52 10.78 -13.76
C PRO A 153 -4.71 11.63 -12.79
N LEU A 154 -3.43 11.28 -12.59
CA LEU A 154 -2.53 12.04 -11.70
C LEU A 154 -2.30 13.47 -12.21
N ASP A 155 -2.24 14.45 -11.30
CA ASP A 155 -1.71 15.76 -11.59
C ASP A 155 -0.24 15.66 -12.03
N GLY A 156 0.20 16.49 -12.98
CA GLY A 156 1.55 16.42 -13.56
C GLY A 156 2.69 16.48 -12.53
N TRP A 157 2.58 17.34 -11.50
CA TRP A 157 3.57 17.42 -10.43
C TRP A 157 3.64 16.12 -9.63
N LEU A 158 2.47 15.49 -9.38
CA LEU A 158 2.39 14.25 -8.61
C LEU A 158 2.95 13.08 -9.41
N ALA A 159 2.62 12.99 -10.71
CA ALA A 159 3.21 11.98 -11.59
C ALA A 159 4.74 12.07 -11.59
N THR A 160 5.29 13.27 -11.81
CA THR A 160 6.75 13.50 -11.78
C THR A 160 7.39 13.13 -10.43
N ALA A 161 6.72 13.43 -9.32
CA ALA A 161 7.21 13.06 -8.00
C ALA A 161 7.21 11.53 -7.80
N LEU A 162 6.15 10.85 -8.23
CA LEU A 162 5.97 9.41 -8.07
C LEU A 162 6.80 8.55 -9.02
N ASP A 163 7.48 9.13 -10.01
CA ASP A 163 8.54 8.46 -10.75
C ASP A 163 9.80 8.20 -9.90
N ARG A 164 9.96 8.94 -8.80
CA ARG A 164 11.15 8.91 -7.93
C ARG A 164 10.86 8.57 -6.47
N VAL A 165 9.62 8.75 -6.03
CA VAL A 165 9.18 8.48 -4.67
C VAL A 165 8.34 7.22 -4.67
N THR A 166 8.81 6.18 -4.01
CA THR A 166 8.12 4.90 -3.79
C THR A 166 7.56 4.83 -2.37
N LEU A 167 6.82 3.77 -2.04
CA LEU A 167 6.37 3.53 -0.67
C LEU A 167 7.54 3.32 0.30
N ASP A 168 8.69 2.87 -0.21
CA ASP A 168 9.89 2.58 0.58
C ASP A 168 10.85 3.76 0.69
N THR A 169 10.59 4.83 -0.07
CA THR A 169 11.45 6.01 -0.04
C THR A 169 11.46 6.63 1.36
N PRO A 170 12.63 6.82 1.99
CA PRO A 170 12.74 7.58 3.23
C PRO A 170 12.15 8.97 3.06
N ASP A 171 11.40 9.44 4.08
CA ASP A 171 10.75 10.75 4.09
C ASP A 171 9.81 10.99 2.88
N ALA A 172 9.20 9.91 2.35
CA ALA A 172 8.35 9.97 1.16
C ALA A 172 7.26 11.04 1.25
N LEU A 173 6.57 11.16 2.40
CA LEU A 173 5.53 12.18 2.58
C LEU A 173 6.11 13.61 2.50
N ALA A 174 7.27 13.86 3.13
CA ALA A 174 7.93 15.15 3.07
C ALA A 174 8.36 15.50 1.64
N ARG A 175 8.88 14.53 0.90
CA ARG A 175 9.25 14.68 -0.52
C ARG A 175 8.05 14.98 -1.40
N LEU A 176 6.93 14.28 -1.21
CA LEU A 176 5.69 14.54 -1.95
C LEU A 176 5.14 15.93 -1.64
N ARG A 177 5.17 16.37 -0.37
CA ARG A 177 4.76 17.72 0.03
C ARG A 177 5.67 18.81 -0.53
N ALA A 178 6.97 18.55 -0.61
CA ALA A 178 7.93 19.48 -1.20
C ALA A 178 7.75 19.62 -2.73
N ALA A 179 7.32 18.55 -3.41
CA ALA A 179 7.03 18.58 -4.84
C ALA A 179 5.66 19.21 -5.16
N ALA A 180 4.74 19.25 -4.19
CA ALA A 180 3.41 19.79 -4.38
C ALA A 180 3.41 21.31 -4.48
N PRO A 181 2.54 21.92 -5.31
CA PRO A 181 2.35 23.39 -5.34
C PRO A 181 2.03 23.99 -3.97
N ARG A 182 1.41 23.23 -3.09
CA ARG A 182 1.17 23.56 -1.67
C ARG A 182 1.22 22.27 -0.83
N PRO A 183 1.90 22.26 0.32
CA PRO A 183 2.03 21.05 1.16
C PRO A 183 0.68 20.42 1.57
N GLY A 184 -0.36 21.23 1.74
CA GLY A 184 -1.72 20.76 2.08
C GLY A 184 -2.40 19.91 0.99
N LEU A 185 -1.85 19.84 -0.21
CA LEU A 185 -2.35 18.95 -1.28
C LEU A 185 -2.00 17.47 -1.03
N VAL A 186 -1.16 17.18 -0.02
CA VAL A 186 -0.87 15.81 0.41
C VAL A 186 -1.12 15.70 1.93
N PRO A 187 -2.41 15.64 2.36
CA PRO A 187 -2.73 15.42 3.76
C PRO A 187 -2.21 14.07 4.23
N GLN A 188 -1.81 14.04 5.49
CA GLN A 188 -1.38 12.83 6.18
C GLN A 188 -2.58 12.15 6.83
N GLY A 189 -2.74 10.86 6.54
CA GLY A 189 -3.61 9.95 7.27
C GLY A 189 -2.94 9.43 8.55
N PRO A 190 -3.63 8.56 9.28
CA PRO A 190 -3.03 7.85 10.41
C PRO A 190 -1.81 7.05 9.98
N GLY A 191 -0.82 6.93 10.85
CA GLY A 191 0.33 6.05 10.64
C GLY A 191 0.03 4.61 11.02
N TRP A 192 0.77 3.66 10.45
CA TRP A 192 0.75 2.24 10.81
C TRP A 192 2.13 1.64 10.68
N HIS A 193 2.37 0.52 11.35
CA HIS A 193 3.66 -0.16 11.26
C HIS A 193 3.77 -0.99 9.98
N ARG A 194 5.01 -1.32 9.61
CA ARG A 194 5.38 -2.23 8.52
C ARG A 194 6.38 -3.25 9.03
N LEU A 195 6.30 -4.49 8.57
CA LEU A 195 7.17 -5.58 8.98
C LEU A 195 8.38 -5.68 8.03
N ARG A 196 9.39 -4.86 8.26
CA ARG A 196 10.58 -4.76 7.39
C ARG A 196 11.81 -5.47 7.94
N ALA A 197 11.80 -5.80 9.22
CA ALA A 197 12.85 -6.55 9.89
C ALA A 197 12.26 -7.62 10.80
N PRO A 198 13.04 -8.65 11.12
CA PRO A 198 12.61 -9.77 11.97
C PRO A 198 11.97 -9.35 13.29
N GLU A 199 12.49 -8.32 13.91
CA GLU A 199 11.98 -7.80 15.18
C GLU A 199 10.64 -7.06 15.07
N ASP A 200 10.24 -6.66 13.87
CA ASP A 200 8.99 -5.92 13.67
C ASP A 200 7.75 -6.82 13.88
N VAL A 201 7.89 -8.15 13.85
CA VAL A 201 6.79 -9.09 14.13
C VAL A 201 6.15 -8.88 15.52
N ARG A 202 6.88 -8.30 16.46
CA ARG A 202 6.35 -7.92 17.78
C ARG A 202 5.36 -6.77 17.75
N LEU A 203 5.26 -6.05 16.60
CA LEU A 203 4.32 -4.96 16.42
C LEU A 203 2.93 -5.46 16.02
N LEU A 204 2.83 -6.72 15.57
CA LEU A 204 1.56 -7.35 15.27
C LEU A 204 0.71 -7.47 16.54
N ASP A 205 -0.53 -7.02 16.47
CA ASP A 205 -1.47 -7.18 17.58
C ASP A 205 -2.14 -8.56 17.47
N PRO A 206 -1.87 -9.48 18.41
CA PRO A 206 -2.49 -10.81 18.39
C PRO A 206 -4.01 -10.78 18.58
N GLY A 207 -4.56 -9.67 19.05
CA GLY A 207 -6.00 -9.48 19.22
C GLY A 207 -6.72 -8.99 17.95
N LEU A 208 -5.98 -8.55 16.93
CA LEU A 208 -6.56 -8.18 15.65
C LEU A 208 -6.77 -9.42 14.78
N GLU A 209 -7.94 -9.47 14.12
CA GLU A 209 -8.24 -10.46 13.08
C GLU A 209 -7.58 -10.03 11.75
N GLY A 210 -7.41 -10.97 10.82
CA GLY A 210 -7.08 -10.65 9.43
C GLY A 210 -5.60 -10.76 9.07
N TRP A 211 -4.76 -11.47 9.82
CA TRP A 211 -3.38 -11.82 9.44
C TRP A 211 -3.07 -13.30 9.70
N GLU A 212 -3.99 -14.13 9.23
CA GLU A 212 -4.05 -15.57 9.55
C GLU A 212 -2.87 -16.34 8.96
N THR A 213 -2.46 -16.03 7.72
CA THR A 213 -1.37 -16.70 7.01
C THR A 213 -0.03 -16.39 7.67
N THR A 214 0.25 -15.12 7.94
CA THR A 214 1.44 -14.69 8.68
C THR A 214 1.47 -15.30 10.08
N ARG A 215 0.33 -15.32 10.79
CA ARG A 215 0.21 -15.93 12.12
C ARG A 215 0.51 -17.42 12.10
N ALA A 216 -0.03 -18.16 11.12
CA ALA A 216 0.21 -19.58 10.96
C ALA A 216 1.69 -19.87 10.72
N LEU A 217 2.34 -19.10 9.85
CA LEU A 217 3.76 -19.22 9.55
C LEU A 217 4.62 -18.93 10.77
N LEU A 218 4.36 -17.84 11.50
CA LEU A 218 5.06 -17.51 12.75
C LEU A 218 4.88 -18.55 13.84
N ALA A 219 3.75 -19.28 13.86
CA ALA A 219 3.49 -20.39 14.76
C ALA A 219 4.13 -21.71 14.31
N GLY A 220 4.91 -21.73 13.22
CA GLY A 220 5.54 -22.92 12.66
C GLY A 220 4.56 -23.87 11.97
N ARG A 221 3.41 -23.39 11.50
CA ARG A 221 2.45 -24.16 10.71
C ARG A 221 2.75 -24.00 9.23
N PRO A 222 2.70 -25.08 8.41
CA PRO A 222 2.88 -24.93 6.97
C PRO A 222 1.76 -24.05 6.37
N LEU A 223 2.12 -23.22 5.41
CA LEU A 223 1.13 -22.52 4.57
C LEU A 223 0.30 -23.56 3.81
N ARG A 224 -0.97 -23.30 3.63
CA ARG A 224 -1.90 -24.20 2.91
C ARG A 224 -1.89 -23.93 1.42
#